data_e04bf59329b02f63f8fd52471560dffd
#
_entry.id   e04bf59329b02f63f8fd52471560dffd
#
_cell.length_a   1.000
_cell.length_b   1.000
_cell.length_c   1.000
_cell.angle_alpha   90.00
_cell.angle_beta   90.00
_cell.angle_gamma   90.00
#
_symmetry.space_group_name_H-M   'P 1'
#
loop_
_entity.id
_entity.type
_entity.pdbx_description
1 polymer ?
#
loop_
_entity_poly.entity_id
_entity_poly.type
_entity_poly.pdbx_seq_one_letter_code
_entity_poly.pdbx_strand_id
1 'polypeptide(L)'
;MNPLGLRTRLALVFATGFAVLLGLGALGLYLHLARSYQRDFDHGLSDAGRSVRALFQLDRPEFGSAGATAAHVVGELAYGDRTLVAFDSAGTFVAASQRLPGEPYFNDVPATGGGRRLSTIMLRDGPARIIRVPLDGVQVVVAMGTLPLERRLVRLRRSLVTVLPLILVLGAVVGAWGSGLVLRPIVRVADPVFLGLHAAA
;
A
#
# COMPACT_ATOMS: atom_id res chain seq x y z
N MET A 1 -11.68 -3.40 -48.49
CA MET A 1 -11.84 -3.35 -47.01
C MET A 1 -12.41 -4.68 -46.56
N ASN A 2 -11.59 -5.58 -46.01
CA ASN A 2 -12.06 -6.88 -45.55
C ASN A 2 -12.91 -6.68 -44.28
N PRO A 3 -14.23 -6.97 -44.31
CA PRO A 3 -15.03 -6.94 -43.11
C PRO A 3 -14.53 -8.06 -42.20
N LEU A 4 -13.99 -7.69 -41.08
CA LEU A 4 -13.71 -8.65 -39.98
C LEU A 4 -14.97 -9.48 -39.77
N GLY A 5 -14.87 -10.80 -39.90
CA GLY A 5 -16.00 -11.69 -39.76
C GLY A 5 -16.71 -11.48 -38.40
N LEU A 6 -18.01 -11.73 -38.33
CA LEU A 6 -18.84 -11.54 -37.13
C LEU A 6 -18.19 -12.13 -35.87
N ARG A 7 -17.54 -13.30 -36.02
CA ARG A 7 -16.80 -14.01 -34.95
C ARG A 7 -15.67 -13.15 -34.37
N THR A 8 -14.88 -12.49 -35.22
CA THR A 8 -13.76 -11.65 -34.77
C THR A 8 -14.24 -10.40 -34.05
N ARG A 9 -15.33 -9.80 -34.51
CA ARG A 9 -15.94 -8.65 -33.83
C ARG A 9 -16.49 -9.01 -32.45
N LEU A 10 -17.18 -10.14 -32.33
CA LEU A 10 -17.69 -10.65 -31.06
C LEU A 10 -16.55 -10.97 -30.09
N ALA A 11 -15.52 -11.68 -30.54
CA ALA A 11 -14.35 -11.99 -29.74
C ALA A 11 -13.65 -10.74 -29.23
N LEU A 12 -13.55 -9.70 -30.09
CA LEU A 12 -12.92 -8.42 -29.71
C LEU A 12 -13.73 -7.65 -28.68
N VAL A 13 -15.07 -7.64 -28.79
CA VAL A 13 -15.96 -7.01 -27.82
C VAL A 13 -15.84 -7.70 -26.46
N PHE A 14 -15.89 -9.05 -26.44
CA PHE A 14 -15.75 -9.80 -25.19
C PHE A 14 -14.35 -9.63 -24.57
N ALA A 15 -13.29 -9.69 -25.37
CA ALA A 15 -11.92 -9.48 -24.88
C ALA A 15 -11.73 -8.07 -24.29
N THR A 16 -12.29 -7.06 -24.96
CA THR A 16 -12.22 -5.67 -24.47
C THR A 16 -13.03 -5.51 -23.18
N GLY A 17 -14.26 -6.05 -23.12
CA GLY A 17 -15.08 -6.01 -21.92
C GLY A 17 -14.40 -6.69 -20.73
N PHE A 18 -13.81 -7.86 -20.97
CA PHE A 18 -13.05 -8.59 -19.95
C PHE A 18 -11.79 -7.84 -19.50
N ALA A 19 -11.05 -7.23 -20.43
CA ALA A 19 -9.89 -6.40 -20.12
C ALA A 19 -10.24 -5.19 -19.25
N VAL A 20 -11.36 -4.52 -19.56
CA VAL A 20 -11.86 -3.39 -18.78
C VAL A 20 -12.24 -3.83 -17.37
N LEU A 21 -12.98 -4.93 -17.23
CA LEU A 21 -13.37 -5.47 -15.91
C LEU A 21 -12.16 -5.84 -15.07
N LEU A 22 -11.18 -6.53 -15.65
CA LEU A 22 -9.93 -6.87 -14.95
C LEU A 22 -9.14 -5.62 -14.56
N GLY A 23 -9.06 -4.63 -15.45
CA GLY A 23 -8.39 -3.36 -15.18
C GLY A 23 -9.02 -2.59 -14.03
N LEU A 24 -10.35 -2.49 -14.02
CA LEU A 24 -11.10 -1.86 -12.93
C LEU A 24 -10.95 -2.62 -11.61
N GLY A 25 -11.00 -3.95 -11.65
CA GLY A 25 -10.78 -4.79 -10.47
C GLY A 25 -9.37 -4.62 -9.89
N ALA A 26 -8.35 -4.63 -10.74
CA ALA A 26 -6.96 -4.42 -10.33
C ALA A 26 -6.72 -3.01 -9.75
N LEU A 27 -7.32 -1.99 -10.37
CA LEU A 27 -7.27 -0.62 -9.87
C LEU A 27 -7.97 -0.50 -8.51
N GLY A 28 -9.16 -1.08 -8.37
CA GLY A 28 -9.89 -1.10 -7.10
C GLY A 28 -9.09 -1.79 -5.99
N LEU A 29 -8.52 -2.95 -6.28
CA LEU A 29 -7.66 -3.67 -5.34
C LEU A 29 -6.43 -2.85 -4.95
N TYR A 30 -5.75 -2.24 -5.92
CA TYR A 30 -4.60 -1.39 -5.66
C TYR A 30 -4.95 -0.21 -4.74
N LEU A 31 -6.04 0.50 -5.04
CA LEU A 31 -6.49 1.64 -4.23
C LEU A 31 -6.91 1.20 -2.82
N HIS A 32 -7.57 0.05 -2.70
CA HIS A 32 -7.95 -0.51 -1.40
C HIS A 32 -6.72 -0.84 -0.57
N LEU A 33 -5.77 -1.59 -1.12
CA LEU A 33 -4.53 -1.94 -0.43
C LEU A 33 -3.68 -0.71 -0.07
N ALA A 34 -3.55 0.26 -0.97
CA ALA A 34 -2.82 1.48 -0.68
C ALA A 34 -3.41 2.24 0.51
N ARG A 35 -4.74 2.35 0.58
CA ARG A 35 -5.44 2.97 1.71
C ARG A 35 -5.30 2.15 3.01
N SER A 36 -5.38 0.82 2.92
CA SER A 36 -5.20 -0.06 4.07
C SER A 36 -3.80 0.10 4.66
N TYR A 37 -2.76 0.02 3.83
CA TYR A 37 -1.38 0.20 4.29
C TYR A 37 -1.13 1.56 4.95
N GLN A 38 -1.72 2.64 4.43
CA GLN A 38 -1.62 3.96 5.06
C GLN A 38 -2.30 3.99 6.44
N ARG A 39 -3.48 3.39 6.54
CA ARG A 39 -4.20 3.31 7.83
C ARG A 39 -3.45 2.48 8.85
N ASP A 40 -2.94 1.31 8.45
CA ASP A 40 -2.17 0.42 9.32
C ASP A 40 -0.90 1.12 9.82
N PHE A 41 -0.27 1.90 8.95
CA PHE A 41 0.89 2.71 9.29
C PHE A 41 0.55 3.80 10.32
N ASP A 42 -0.55 4.54 10.10
CA ASP A 42 -1.02 5.56 11.01
C ASP A 42 -1.47 4.98 12.37
N HIS A 43 -2.11 3.81 12.35
CA HIS A 43 -2.46 3.07 13.57
C HIS A 43 -1.21 2.65 14.33
N GLY A 44 -0.23 2.05 13.65
CA GLY A 44 1.02 1.65 14.28
C GLY A 44 1.77 2.81 14.93
N LEU A 45 1.76 3.99 14.28
CA LEU A 45 2.36 5.20 14.84
C LEU A 45 1.57 5.75 16.03
N SER A 46 0.24 5.71 15.95
CA SER A 46 -0.65 6.11 17.06
C SER A 46 -0.49 5.18 18.27
N ASP A 47 -0.33 3.89 18.04
CA ASP A 47 -0.11 2.89 19.11
C ASP A 47 1.23 3.12 19.78
N ALA A 48 2.29 3.39 19.02
CA ALA A 48 3.58 3.79 19.58
C ALA A 48 3.46 5.03 20.47
N GLY A 49 2.71 6.04 20.01
CA GLY A 49 2.44 7.22 20.84
C GLY A 49 1.67 6.93 22.13
N ARG A 50 0.77 5.94 22.11
CA ARG A 50 0.08 5.49 23.32
C ARG A 50 1.02 4.75 24.28
N SER A 51 1.89 3.88 23.74
CA SER A 51 2.90 3.16 24.54
C SER A 51 3.86 4.12 25.21
N VAL A 52 4.36 5.13 24.47
CA VAL A 52 5.21 6.20 25.05
C VAL A 52 4.53 6.87 26.23
N ARG A 53 3.25 7.24 26.08
CA ARG A 53 2.50 7.89 27.16
C ARG A 53 2.30 6.99 28.37
N ALA A 54 1.92 5.72 28.12
CA ALA A 54 1.67 4.76 29.20
C ALA A 54 2.95 4.48 30.01
N LEU A 55 4.06 4.25 29.31
CA LEU A 55 5.35 4.00 29.97
C LEU A 55 5.86 5.23 30.71
N PHE A 56 5.73 6.42 30.12
CA PHE A 56 6.08 7.67 30.79
C PHE A 56 5.31 7.88 32.08
N GLN A 57 4.02 7.57 32.10
CA GLN A 57 3.20 7.70 33.33
C GLN A 57 3.59 6.68 34.40
N LEU A 58 3.97 5.46 33.95
CA LEU A 58 4.40 4.40 34.85
C LEU A 58 5.74 4.73 35.52
N ASP A 59 6.71 5.24 34.74
CA ASP A 59 8.07 5.46 35.20
C ASP A 59 8.28 6.83 35.84
N ARG A 60 7.33 7.76 35.65
CA ARG A 60 7.43 9.12 36.17
C ARG A 60 7.73 9.22 37.67
N PRO A 61 7.12 8.40 38.54
CA PRO A 61 7.41 8.42 39.99
C PRO A 61 8.86 7.97 40.30
N GLU A 62 9.43 7.08 39.49
CA GLU A 62 10.73 6.46 39.74
C GLU A 62 11.88 7.42 39.39
N PHE A 63 11.79 8.15 38.27
CA PHE A 63 12.87 8.98 37.78
C PHE A 63 12.86 10.44 38.27
N GLY A 64 11.80 10.87 38.95
CA GLY A 64 11.70 12.17 39.61
C GLY A 64 11.65 13.40 38.68
N SER A 65 12.26 13.37 37.49
CA SER A 65 12.22 14.45 36.49
C SER A 65 11.65 14.00 35.17
N ALA A 66 10.92 14.90 34.49
CA ALA A 66 10.30 14.60 33.20
C ALA A 66 11.33 14.26 32.11
N GLY A 67 12.47 14.96 32.10
CA GLY A 67 13.55 14.69 31.15
C GLY A 67 14.20 13.32 31.34
N ALA A 68 14.48 12.94 32.58
CA ALA A 68 15.06 11.61 32.87
C ALA A 68 14.09 10.48 32.50
N THR A 69 12.80 10.63 32.85
CA THR A 69 11.75 9.68 32.46
C THR A 69 11.65 9.57 30.94
N ALA A 70 11.63 10.69 30.22
CA ALA A 70 11.56 10.69 28.77
C ALA A 70 12.79 10.03 28.13
N ALA A 71 13.99 10.26 28.66
CA ALA A 71 15.22 9.62 28.18
C ALA A 71 15.17 8.09 28.37
N HIS A 72 14.70 7.63 29.54
CA HIS A 72 14.51 6.21 29.80
C HIS A 72 13.51 5.57 28.85
N VAL A 73 12.30 6.14 28.72
CA VAL A 73 11.23 5.66 27.82
C VAL A 73 11.69 5.60 26.36
N VAL A 74 12.42 6.62 25.90
CA VAL A 74 12.97 6.66 24.54
C VAL A 74 14.01 5.55 24.33
N GLY A 75 14.82 5.25 25.34
CA GLY A 75 15.79 4.15 25.30
C GLY A 75 15.12 2.76 25.30
N GLU A 76 14.09 2.58 26.09
CA GLU A 76 13.39 1.29 26.22
C GLU A 76 12.51 0.97 25.02
N LEU A 77 11.84 1.97 24.45
CA LEU A 77 10.97 1.81 23.27
C LEU A 77 11.71 1.92 21.94
N ALA A 78 13.04 1.80 21.93
CA ALA A 78 13.84 1.80 20.71
C ALA A 78 13.63 0.51 19.90
N TYR A 79 12.57 0.46 19.11
CA TYR A 79 12.31 -0.64 18.17
C TYR A 79 12.74 -0.26 16.74
N GLY A 80 13.32 -1.22 16.03
CA GLY A 80 14.05 -1.08 14.78
C GLY A 80 13.34 -0.54 13.54
N ASP A 81 12.14 0.00 13.64
CA ASP A 81 11.41 0.66 12.55
C ASP A 81 11.00 2.11 12.87
N ARG A 82 11.32 2.59 14.08
CA ARG A 82 10.86 3.88 14.60
C ARG A 82 11.99 4.60 15.31
N THR A 83 12.08 5.90 15.04
CA THR A 83 12.96 6.81 15.76
C THR A 83 12.14 7.61 16.76
N LEU A 84 12.53 7.56 18.03
CA LEU A 84 11.93 8.36 19.09
C LEU A 84 12.90 9.49 19.46
N VAL A 85 12.36 10.69 19.61
CA VAL A 85 13.14 11.86 20.03
C VAL A 85 12.37 12.61 21.10
N ALA A 86 13.00 12.89 22.22
CA ALA A 86 12.43 13.69 23.29
C ALA A 86 13.00 15.12 23.28
N PHE A 87 12.12 16.09 23.47
CA PHE A 87 12.44 17.51 23.63
C PHE A 87 11.81 18.01 24.93
N ASP A 88 12.44 18.99 25.55
CA ASP A 88 11.87 19.69 26.69
C ASP A 88 10.80 20.71 26.23
N SER A 89 10.18 21.41 27.17
CA SER A 89 9.18 22.46 26.91
C SER A 89 9.73 23.66 26.12
N ALA A 90 11.06 23.87 26.15
CA ALA A 90 11.74 24.92 25.40
C ALA A 90 12.11 24.44 23.97
N GLY A 91 11.89 23.18 23.64
CA GLY A 91 12.28 22.57 22.38
C GLY A 91 13.74 22.12 22.33
N THR A 92 14.41 22.07 23.50
CA THR A 92 15.77 21.58 23.59
C THR A 92 15.79 20.05 23.52
N PHE A 93 16.76 19.49 22.82
CA PHE A 93 16.92 18.04 22.72
C PHE A 93 17.26 17.43 24.11
N VAL A 94 16.54 16.38 24.48
CA VAL A 94 16.71 15.62 25.72
C VAL A 94 17.36 14.27 25.45
N ALA A 95 16.75 13.48 24.56
CA ALA A 95 17.21 12.13 24.24
C ALA A 95 16.69 11.68 22.87
N ALA A 96 17.37 10.70 22.29
CA ALA A 96 16.87 9.99 21.11
C ALA A 96 17.14 8.49 21.24
N SER A 97 16.30 7.69 20.60
CA SER A 97 16.52 6.25 20.48
C SER A 97 17.80 5.98 19.67
N GLN A 98 18.41 4.82 19.92
CA GLN A 98 19.51 4.37 19.08
C GLN A 98 19.02 4.21 17.63
N ARG A 99 19.81 4.78 16.71
CA ARG A 99 19.51 4.68 15.29
C ARG A 99 19.98 3.34 14.74
N LEU A 100 19.09 2.62 14.07
CA LEU A 100 19.44 1.48 13.23
C LEU A 100 19.70 1.93 11.77
N PRO A 101 20.47 1.18 10.98
CA PRO A 101 20.69 1.50 9.58
C PRO A 101 19.38 1.64 8.81
N GLY A 102 19.12 2.80 8.21
CA GLY A 102 17.91 3.10 7.44
C GLY A 102 16.82 3.87 8.20
N GLU A 103 17.04 4.20 9.48
CA GLU A 103 16.14 5.06 10.24
C GLU A 103 16.37 6.56 9.98
N PRO A 104 15.33 7.40 10.14
CA PRO A 104 15.46 8.84 10.00
C PRO A 104 16.48 9.45 10.96
N TYR A 105 17.22 10.46 10.51
CA TYR A 105 18.07 11.24 11.40
C TYR A 105 17.23 12.06 12.37
N PHE A 106 17.44 11.88 13.67
CA PHE A 106 16.72 12.59 14.71
C PHE A 106 16.99 14.12 14.71
N ASN A 107 18.16 14.57 14.24
CA ASN A 107 18.50 15.99 14.12
C ASN A 107 17.61 16.76 13.13
N ASP A 108 16.95 16.07 12.22
CA ASP A 108 16.07 16.66 11.24
C ASP A 108 14.61 16.71 11.73
N VAL A 109 14.32 16.14 12.91
CA VAL A 109 12.97 16.14 13.50
C VAL A 109 12.70 17.50 14.17
N PRO A 110 11.69 18.26 13.74
CA PRO A 110 11.43 19.56 14.33
C PRO A 110 10.86 19.43 15.74
N ALA A 111 11.50 20.13 16.68
CA ALA A 111 11.07 20.22 18.08
C ALA A 111 9.70 20.89 18.22
N THR A 112 9.41 21.88 17.35
CA THR A 112 8.21 22.70 17.44
C THR A 112 7.12 22.27 16.47
N GLY A 113 5.88 22.22 16.95
CA GLY A 113 4.70 21.90 16.13
C GLY A 113 3.52 21.55 17.01
N GLY A 114 2.43 22.30 16.88
CA GLY A 114 1.27 22.19 17.77
C GLY A 114 0.49 20.90 17.62
N GLY A 115 0.23 20.25 18.73
CA GLY A 115 -0.79 19.23 18.91
C GLY A 115 -0.41 17.80 18.53
N ARG A 116 -1.20 16.86 19.07
CA ARG A 116 -1.14 15.41 18.77
C ARG A 116 -1.65 15.12 17.35
N ARG A 117 -0.95 15.62 16.32
CA ARG A 117 -1.35 15.40 14.93
C ARG A 117 -0.31 14.57 14.20
N LEU A 118 -0.80 13.57 13.48
CA LEU A 118 -0.02 12.90 12.46
C LEU A 118 0.35 13.91 11.37
N SER A 119 1.62 14.06 11.11
CA SER A 119 2.12 14.92 10.04
C SER A 119 3.20 14.20 9.25
N THR A 120 3.32 14.55 7.98
CA THR A 120 4.41 14.06 7.14
C THR A 120 5.46 15.16 7.06
N ILE A 121 6.71 14.80 7.30
CA ILE A 121 7.86 15.70 7.17
C ILE A 121 8.84 15.10 6.18
N MET A 122 9.64 15.96 5.55
CA MET A 122 10.73 15.52 4.69
C MET A 122 12.01 15.54 5.52
N LEU A 123 12.62 14.36 5.69
CA LEU A 123 13.92 14.19 6.32
C LEU A 123 14.98 13.96 5.24
N ARG A 124 16.28 13.98 5.60
CA ARG A 124 17.37 13.71 4.65
C ARG A 124 17.24 12.36 3.96
N ASP A 125 16.80 11.35 4.69
CA ASP A 125 16.64 9.97 4.20
C ASP A 125 15.29 9.73 3.48
N GLY A 126 14.47 10.77 3.29
CA GLY A 126 13.19 10.71 2.61
C GLY A 126 12.00 11.12 3.47
N PRO A 127 10.79 10.96 2.96
CA PRO A 127 9.60 11.33 3.71
C PRO A 127 9.41 10.43 4.92
N ALA A 128 9.06 11.05 6.05
CA ALA A 128 8.73 10.37 7.29
C ALA A 128 7.40 10.88 7.85
N ARG A 129 6.69 9.98 8.48
CA ARG A 129 5.47 10.31 9.19
C ARG A 129 5.77 10.40 10.66
N ILE A 130 5.29 11.45 11.31
CA ILE A 130 5.56 11.71 12.73
C ILE A 130 4.26 11.85 13.51
N ILE A 131 4.32 11.44 14.78
CA ILE A 131 3.33 11.78 15.80
C ILE A 131 4.04 12.45 16.98
N ARG A 132 3.45 13.54 17.47
CA ARG A 132 3.93 14.22 18.66
C ARG A 132 3.07 13.83 19.85
N VAL A 133 3.73 13.44 20.92
CA VAL A 133 3.11 13.04 22.19
C VAL A 133 3.51 14.06 23.24
N PRO A 134 2.64 15.05 23.54
CA PRO A 134 2.90 15.96 24.64
C PRO A 134 2.76 15.22 25.97
N LEU A 135 3.73 15.40 26.84
CA LEU A 135 3.85 14.87 28.18
C LEU A 135 4.15 16.03 29.14
N ASP A 136 4.09 15.79 30.45
CA ASP A 136 4.30 16.81 31.45
C ASP A 136 5.73 17.39 31.40
N GLY A 137 5.87 18.58 30.79
CA GLY A 137 7.15 19.30 30.68
C GLY A 137 8.09 18.80 29.57
N VAL A 138 7.69 17.77 28.79
CA VAL A 138 8.48 17.24 27.67
C VAL A 138 7.55 16.87 26.51
N GLN A 139 8.12 16.77 25.32
CA GLN A 139 7.44 16.29 24.12
C GLN A 139 8.25 15.14 23.51
N VAL A 140 7.60 13.99 23.30
CA VAL A 140 8.21 12.90 22.57
C VAL A 140 7.66 12.88 21.15
N VAL A 141 8.54 12.87 20.17
CA VAL A 141 8.22 12.73 18.76
C VAL A 141 8.58 11.32 18.32
N VAL A 142 7.60 10.61 17.80
CA VAL A 142 7.82 9.29 17.20
C VAL A 142 7.80 9.48 15.69
N ALA A 143 8.89 9.13 15.03
CA ALA A 143 9.05 9.23 13.58
C ALA A 143 9.20 7.85 12.96
N MET A 144 8.57 7.64 11.81
CA MET A 144 8.66 6.42 11.02
C MET A 144 8.84 6.75 9.55
N GLY A 145 9.90 6.21 8.92
CA GLY A 145 10.17 6.44 7.51
C GLY A 145 9.13 5.77 6.61
N THR A 146 8.68 6.46 5.56
CA THR A 146 7.69 5.93 4.61
C THR A 146 8.32 5.17 3.44
N LEU A 147 9.64 5.20 3.28
CA LEU A 147 10.35 4.50 2.20
C LEU A 147 10.04 3.00 2.09
N PRO A 148 9.96 2.22 3.19
CA PRO A 148 9.59 0.81 3.10
C PRO A 148 8.17 0.62 2.54
N LEU A 149 7.24 1.50 2.90
CA LEU A 149 5.87 1.51 2.39
C LEU A 149 5.84 1.80 0.90
N GLU A 150 6.53 2.85 0.46
CA GLU A 150 6.62 3.21 -0.96
C GLU A 150 7.22 2.08 -1.81
N ARG A 151 8.29 1.45 -1.33
CA ARG A 151 8.88 0.29 -2.01
C ARG A 151 7.91 -0.89 -2.13
N ARG A 152 7.08 -1.14 -1.13
CA ARG A 152 6.03 -2.18 -1.18
C ARG A 152 4.96 -1.82 -2.20
N LEU A 153 4.50 -0.58 -2.25
CA LEU A 153 3.50 -0.11 -3.22
C LEU A 153 4.03 -0.15 -4.66
N VAL A 154 5.29 0.26 -4.88
CA VAL A 154 5.95 0.15 -6.19
C VAL A 154 6.06 -1.31 -6.64
N ARG A 155 6.44 -2.21 -5.74
CA ARG A 155 6.51 -3.66 -6.04
C ARG A 155 5.13 -4.23 -6.39
N LEU A 156 4.09 -3.87 -5.63
CA LEU A 156 2.70 -4.27 -5.90
C LEU A 156 2.25 -3.77 -7.28
N ARG A 157 2.47 -2.49 -7.57
CA ARG A 157 2.17 -1.90 -8.88
C ARG A 157 2.89 -2.65 -10.02
N ARG A 158 4.17 -2.95 -9.86
CA ARG A 158 4.96 -3.70 -10.84
C ARG A 158 4.39 -5.09 -11.07
N SER A 159 4.04 -5.81 -10.00
CA SER A 159 3.40 -7.13 -10.10
C SER A 159 2.08 -7.06 -10.86
N LEU A 160 1.22 -6.09 -10.56
CA LEU A 160 -0.06 -5.92 -11.26
C LEU A 160 0.14 -5.64 -12.75
N VAL A 161 1.08 -4.75 -13.11
CA VAL A 161 1.40 -4.41 -14.51
C VAL A 161 1.96 -5.62 -15.28
N THR A 162 2.63 -6.55 -14.60
CA THR A 162 3.18 -7.76 -15.25
C THR A 162 2.15 -8.87 -15.34
N VAL A 163 1.38 -9.11 -14.28
CA VAL A 163 0.44 -10.23 -14.19
C VAL A 163 -0.83 -9.99 -15.00
N LEU A 164 -1.32 -8.74 -15.06
CA LEU A 164 -2.56 -8.41 -15.76
C LEU A 164 -2.52 -8.74 -17.27
N PRO A 165 -1.50 -8.32 -18.05
CA PRO A 165 -1.41 -8.68 -19.47
C PRO A 165 -1.22 -10.19 -19.66
N LEU A 166 -0.51 -10.87 -18.74
CA LEU A 166 -0.36 -12.32 -18.80
C LEU A 166 -1.73 -13.05 -18.69
N ILE A 167 -2.56 -12.62 -17.73
CA ILE A 167 -3.92 -13.16 -17.57
C ILE A 167 -4.76 -12.88 -18.81
N LEU A 168 -4.65 -11.67 -19.40
CA LEU A 168 -5.39 -11.31 -20.62
C LEU A 168 -4.97 -12.19 -21.82
N VAL A 169 -3.67 -12.40 -22.01
CA VAL A 169 -3.17 -13.28 -23.08
C VAL A 169 -3.65 -14.70 -22.86
N LEU A 170 -3.53 -15.22 -21.64
CA LEU A 170 -3.99 -16.57 -21.31
C LEU A 170 -5.50 -16.73 -21.55
N GLY A 171 -6.30 -15.76 -21.10
CA GLY A 171 -7.74 -15.71 -21.32
C GLY A 171 -8.11 -15.66 -22.80
N ALA A 172 -7.37 -14.88 -23.61
CA ALA A 172 -7.57 -14.83 -25.06
C ALA A 172 -7.25 -16.16 -25.75
N VAL A 173 -6.17 -16.83 -25.35
CA VAL A 173 -5.79 -18.16 -25.88
C VAL A 173 -6.85 -19.21 -25.54
N VAL A 174 -7.27 -19.28 -24.27
CA VAL A 174 -8.30 -20.22 -23.80
C VAL A 174 -9.64 -19.94 -24.48
N GLY A 175 -10.01 -18.67 -24.61
CA GLY A 175 -11.24 -18.25 -25.31
C GLY A 175 -11.23 -18.61 -26.79
N ALA A 176 -10.11 -18.41 -27.48
CA ALA A 176 -9.95 -18.78 -28.88
C ALA A 176 -10.03 -20.30 -29.08
N TRP A 177 -9.41 -21.08 -28.19
CA TRP A 177 -9.43 -22.54 -28.23
C TRP A 177 -10.82 -23.09 -27.91
N GLY A 178 -11.47 -22.59 -26.86
CA GLY A 178 -12.81 -23.00 -26.46
C GLY A 178 -13.89 -22.69 -27.53
N SER A 179 -13.82 -21.53 -28.18
CA SER A 179 -14.74 -21.19 -29.27
C SER A 179 -14.57 -22.11 -30.50
N GLY A 180 -13.36 -22.58 -30.76
CA GLY A 180 -13.07 -23.56 -31.82
C GLY A 180 -13.71 -24.94 -31.56
N LEU A 181 -13.75 -25.37 -30.29
CA LEU A 181 -14.33 -26.64 -29.87
C LEU A 181 -15.86 -26.64 -29.89
N VAL A 182 -16.47 -25.56 -29.39
CA VAL A 182 -17.95 -25.44 -29.26
C VAL A 182 -18.63 -25.23 -30.61
N LEU A 183 -17.98 -24.55 -31.56
CA LEU A 183 -18.58 -24.23 -32.86
C LEU A 183 -18.39 -25.33 -33.93
N ARG A 184 -17.46 -26.27 -33.74
CA ARG A 184 -17.26 -27.38 -34.68
C ARG A 184 -18.49 -28.29 -34.91
N PRO A 185 -19.28 -28.70 -33.89
CA PRO A 185 -20.43 -29.52 -34.12
C PRO A 185 -21.61 -28.79 -34.81
N ILE A 186 -21.74 -27.46 -34.60
CA ILE A 186 -22.84 -26.69 -35.15
C ILE A 186 -22.71 -26.51 -36.68
N VAL A 187 -21.48 -26.31 -37.17
CA VAL A 187 -21.22 -26.18 -38.61
C VAL A 187 -21.46 -27.51 -39.36
N ARG A 188 -21.22 -28.66 -38.71
CA ARG A 188 -21.44 -30.00 -39.32
C ARG A 188 -22.91 -30.36 -39.47
N VAL A 189 -23.80 -29.72 -38.69
CA VAL A 189 -25.24 -30.03 -38.79
C VAL A 189 -25.95 -29.11 -39.83
N ALA A 190 -25.37 -27.95 -40.15
CA ALA A 190 -25.97 -27.03 -41.12
C ALA A 190 -25.69 -27.39 -42.59
N ASP A 191 -24.58 -28.08 -42.92
CA ASP A 191 -24.25 -28.45 -44.30
C ASP A 191 -25.19 -29.44 -44.98
N PRO A 192 -25.76 -30.48 -44.34
CA PRO A 192 -26.64 -31.46 -45.01
C PRO A 192 -28.04 -30.87 -45.31
N VAL A 193 -28.49 -29.86 -44.59
CA VAL A 193 -29.82 -29.30 -44.79
C VAL A 193 -29.87 -28.42 -46.05
N PHE A 194 -28.79 -27.75 -46.41
CA PHE A 194 -28.75 -26.92 -47.63
C PHE A 194 -28.58 -27.75 -48.92
N LEU A 195 -27.93 -28.89 -48.86
CA LEU A 195 -27.78 -29.81 -50.03
C LEU A 195 -29.05 -30.58 -50.32
N GLY A 196 -29.92 -30.86 -49.37
CA GLY A 196 -31.21 -31.53 -49.57
C GLY A 196 -32.27 -30.68 -50.25
N LEU A 197 -32.21 -29.39 -50.18
CA LEU A 197 -33.17 -28.46 -50.79
C LEU A 197 -32.90 -28.20 -52.28
N HIS A 198 -31.72 -28.45 -52.79
CA HIS A 198 -31.37 -28.26 -54.20
C HIS A 198 -31.54 -29.57 -55.05
N ALA A 199 -31.77 -30.71 -54.40
CA ALA A 199 -32.04 -31.95 -55.10
C ALA A 199 -33.53 -32.25 -55.32
N ALA A 200 -34.44 -31.40 -54.83
CA ALA A 200 -35.89 -31.58 -54.91
C ALA A 200 -36.60 -30.55 -55.82
N ALA A 201 -35.84 -29.80 -56.62
CA ALA A 201 -36.34 -28.87 -57.64
C ALA A 201 -35.78 -29.34 -59.03
#